data_1376cc31e9f71a992d8fc852b58071eb
#
_entry.id   1376cc31e9f71a992d8fc852b58071eb
#
_cell.length_a   1.000
_cell.length_b   1.000
_cell.length_c   1.000
_cell.angle_alpha   90.00
_cell.angle_beta   90.00
_cell.angle_gamma   90.00
#
_symmetry.space_group_name_H-M   'P 1'
#
loop_
_entity.id
_entity.type
_entity.pdbx_description
1 polymer ?
#
loop_
_entity_poly.entity_id
_entity_poly.type
_entity_poly.pdbx_seq_one_letter_code
_entity_poly.pdbx_strand_id
1 'polypeptide(L)'
;MTTKVAANSAAYEAIVRAGPRVKQLQQVHAHLIVTGYGRSRSLLTKLITLACSARAIAYTHLLFLSVPLPDDFLFNSVIKSTSKLRLPLHCVAYYRRMLSSNVSPSNYTFTSVIKSCADLSALRIGKGVHCHAVVSGFGLDTYVQAALVTFYSKCGDMEGARQVFDRMPEKSIVAWNSLVSGFEQNGLADEAIQVFYQMRESGFEPDSATFVSLLSACAQTGAVSLGSWVHQYIISEGLDLNVKLGTALINLYSRCGDVGKAREVFDKMKETNVAAWTAMISAYGTHGYGQQAVELFNKMEDDCGPIPNNVTFVAVLSACAHAGLVEEGRSVYKRMTKSYRLIPGVEHHVCMVDMLGRAGFLDEAYKFIHQLDATGKATAPALWTAMLGACKMHRNYDLGVEIAKRLIALEPDNPGHHVMLSNIYALSGKTDEVSHIRDGMMRNNLRKQVGYSVIEVENKTYMFSMGDESHQETGEIYLYLETLISRCKEIGYAPVSEEVMHQVEEEEKEFALRYHSEKLAVAFDHCEG
;
A
#
# COMPACT_ATOMS: atom_id res chain seq x y z
N MET A 1 60.12 -7.40 9.88
CA MET A 1 58.68 -7.08 10.19
C MET A 1 58.14 -5.90 9.42
N THR A 2 58.90 -4.89 9.15
CA THR A 2 58.51 -3.64 8.47
C THR A 2 58.02 -3.82 7.02
N THR A 3 58.61 -4.70 6.24
CA THR A 3 58.22 -4.99 4.84
C THR A 3 56.86 -5.67 4.71
N LYS A 4 56.47 -6.53 5.65
CA LYS A 4 55.14 -7.19 5.66
C LYS A 4 54.00 -6.21 6.01
N VAL A 5 54.24 -5.24 6.88
CA VAL A 5 53.27 -4.22 7.28
C VAL A 5 53.01 -3.24 6.11
N ALA A 6 54.07 -2.82 5.42
CA ALA A 6 53.97 -1.94 4.27
C ALA A 6 53.25 -2.59 3.06
N ALA A 7 53.49 -3.88 2.80
CA ALA A 7 52.81 -4.63 1.75
C ALA A 7 51.31 -4.86 2.05
N ASN A 8 50.95 -5.08 3.31
CA ASN A 8 49.55 -5.17 3.74
C ASN A 8 48.84 -3.82 3.58
N SER A 9 49.53 -2.71 3.88
CA SER A 9 48.96 -1.37 3.68
C SER A 9 48.68 -1.08 2.22
N ALA A 10 49.61 -1.40 1.31
CA ALA A 10 49.45 -1.21 -0.13
C ALA A 10 48.31 -2.08 -0.70
N ALA A 11 48.19 -3.33 -0.27
CA ALA A 11 47.07 -4.21 -0.67
C ALA A 11 45.72 -3.69 -0.16
N TYR A 12 45.67 -3.17 1.07
CA TYR A 12 44.46 -2.56 1.63
C TYR A 12 44.04 -1.29 0.86
N GLU A 13 45.01 -0.41 0.53
CA GLU A 13 44.75 0.77 -0.28
C GLU A 13 44.28 0.42 -1.69
N ALA A 14 44.83 -0.62 -2.32
CA ALA A 14 44.38 -1.10 -3.62
C ALA A 14 42.90 -1.55 -3.58
N ILE A 15 42.48 -2.28 -2.54
CA ILE A 15 41.10 -2.70 -2.33
C ILE A 15 40.16 -1.49 -2.14
N VAL A 16 40.60 -0.49 -1.36
CA VAL A 16 39.82 0.73 -1.11
C VAL A 16 39.67 1.55 -2.39
N ARG A 17 40.70 1.63 -3.22
CA ARG A 17 40.71 2.36 -4.51
C ARG A 17 39.97 1.63 -5.62
N ALA A 18 39.80 0.31 -5.55
CA ALA A 18 39.19 -0.52 -6.61
C ALA A 18 37.75 -0.12 -6.93
N GLY A 19 37.04 0.54 -6.01
CA GLY A 19 35.64 0.92 -6.22
C GLY A 19 34.69 -0.31 -6.40
N PRO A 20 33.41 -0.10 -6.69
CA PRO A 20 32.42 -1.17 -6.72
C PRO A 20 32.37 -2.00 -8.01
N ARG A 21 33.32 -1.85 -8.95
CA ARG A 21 33.32 -2.60 -10.22
C ARG A 21 33.87 -4.02 -10.03
N VAL A 22 33.07 -5.03 -10.36
CA VAL A 22 33.39 -6.46 -10.16
C VAL A 22 34.73 -6.87 -10.77
N LYS A 23 35.03 -6.44 -12.00
CA LYS A 23 36.28 -6.75 -12.69
C LYS A 23 37.52 -6.24 -11.92
N GLN A 24 37.45 -5.05 -11.35
CA GLN A 24 38.52 -4.47 -10.54
C GLN A 24 38.71 -5.24 -9.24
N LEU A 25 37.62 -5.64 -8.58
CA LEU A 25 37.68 -6.48 -7.39
C LEU A 25 38.31 -7.85 -7.67
N GLN A 26 38.01 -8.44 -8.83
CA GLN A 26 38.63 -9.71 -9.27
C GLN A 26 40.14 -9.53 -9.53
N GLN A 27 40.56 -8.42 -10.14
CA GLN A 27 41.98 -8.10 -10.33
C GLN A 27 42.72 -7.92 -9.00
N VAL A 28 42.13 -7.20 -8.04
CA VAL A 28 42.71 -7.05 -6.69
C VAL A 28 42.78 -8.40 -6.00
N HIS A 29 41.76 -9.24 -6.10
CA HIS A 29 41.78 -10.59 -5.52
C HIS A 29 42.90 -11.45 -6.13
N ALA A 30 43.03 -11.46 -7.47
CA ALA A 30 44.15 -12.16 -8.13
C ALA A 30 45.51 -11.66 -7.65
N HIS A 31 45.70 -10.33 -7.50
CA HIS A 31 46.91 -9.75 -6.97
C HIS A 31 47.20 -10.21 -5.53
N LEU A 32 46.16 -10.23 -4.67
CA LEU A 32 46.30 -10.74 -3.30
C LEU A 32 46.77 -12.21 -3.26
N ILE A 33 46.25 -13.04 -4.17
CA ILE A 33 46.66 -14.44 -4.27
C ILE A 33 48.11 -14.54 -4.68
N VAL A 34 48.53 -13.82 -5.73
CA VAL A 34 49.92 -13.86 -6.25
C VAL A 34 50.92 -13.32 -5.22
N THR A 35 50.55 -12.30 -4.45
CA THR A 35 51.40 -11.70 -3.41
C THR A 35 51.40 -12.48 -2.08
N GLY A 36 50.70 -13.60 -1.99
CA GLY A 36 50.61 -14.45 -0.81
C GLY A 36 49.62 -13.97 0.27
N TYR A 37 48.88 -12.90 0.00
CA TYR A 37 47.82 -12.37 0.91
C TYR A 37 46.43 -12.93 0.66
N GLY A 38 46.25 -13.85 -0.30
CA GLY A 38 45.00 -14.45 -0.67
C GLY A 38 44.24 -15.19 0.45
N ARG A 39 44.92 -15.47 1.56
CA ARG A 39 44.33 -16.06 2.78
C ARG A 39 44.20 -15.07 3.95
N SER A 40 44.51 -13.79 3.74
CA SER A 40 44.35 -12.76 4.76
C SER A 40 42.89 -12.51 5.05
N ARG A 41 42.42 -12.92 6.24
CA ARG A 41 41.00 -12.82 6.64
C ARG A 41 40.50 -11.39 6.59
N SER A 42 41.26 -10.41 7.07
CA SER A 42 40.85 -8.99 7.06
C SER A 42 40.70 -8.43 5.65
N LEU A 43 41.60 -8.77 4.72
CA LEU A 43 41.53 -8.33 3.33
C LEU A 43 40.39 -9.01 2.57
N LEU A 44 40.19 -10.32 2.79
CA LEU A 44 39.05 -11.04 2.20
C LEU A 44 37.71 -10.52 2.70
N THR A 45 37.58 -10.21 4.01
CA THR A 45 36.36 -9.62 4.56
C THR A 45 36.06 -8.29 3.90
N LYS A 46 37.05 -7.42 3.70
CA LYS A 46 36.91 -6.15 3.00
C LYS A 46 36.49 -6.35 1.55
N LEU A 47 37.13 -7.28 0.84
CA LEU A 47 36.83 -7.63 -0.54
C LEU A 47 35.41 -8.19 -0.67
N ILE A 48 34.98 -9.05 0.23
CA ILE A 48 33.63 -9.60 0.31
C ILE A 48 32.60 -8.49 0.52
N THR A 49 32.85 -7.56 1.43
CA THR A 49 31.95 -6.42 1.69
C THR A 49 31.80 -5.53 0.45
N LEU A 50 32.91 -5.26 -0.26
CA LEU A 50 32.88 -4.49 -1.51
C LEU A 50 32.17 -5.26 -2.64
N ALA A 51 32.38 -6.56 -2.76
CA ALA A 51 31.68 -7.40 -3.74
C ALA A 51 30.17 -7.46 -3.48
N CYS A 52 29.74 -7.52 -2.20
CA CYS A 52 28.35 -7.36 -1.81
C CYS A 52 27.79 -6.00 -2.27
N SER A 53 28.50 -4.90 -1.97
CA SER A 53 28.07 -3.55 -2.34
C SER A 53 27.93 -3.38 -3.86
N ALA A 54 28.80 -4.05 -4.63
CA ALA A 54 28.74 -4.12 -6.09
C ALA A 54 27.62 -5.06 -6.62
N ARG A 55 26.78 -5.65 -5.75
CA ARG A 55 25.76 -6.66 -6.06
C ARG A 55 26.29 -7.90 -6.80
N ALA A 56 27.57 -8.20 -6.67
CA ALA A 56 28.23 -9.36 -7.28
C ALA A 56 28.04 -10.62 -6.40
N ILE A 57 26.79 -11.05 -6.20
CA ILE A 57 26.43 -12.06 -5.19
C ILE A 57 27.12 -13.40 -5.43
N ALA A 58 27.17 -13.89 -6.68
CA ALA A 58 27.87 -15.13 -7.02
C ALA A 58 29.36 -15.04 -6.66
N TYR A 59 30.01 -13.93 -6.97
CA TYR A 59 31.41 -13.70 -6.63
C TYR A 59 31.62 -13.57 -5.11
N THR A 60 30.74 -12.87 -4.41
CA THR A 60 30.72 -12.79 -2.94
C THR A 60 30.65 -14.17 -2.32
N HIS A 61 29.80 -15.04 -2.83
CA HIS A 61 29.65 -16.40 -2.35
C HIS A 61 30.93 -17.24 -2.57
N LEU A 62 31.54 -17.14 -3.75
CA LEU A 62 32.81 -17.80 -4.06
C LEU A 62 33.94 -17.34 -3.12
N LEU A 63 34.06 -16.02 -2.91
CA LEU A 63 35.04 -15.45 -1.96
C LEU A 63 34.79 -15.97 -0.54
N PHE A 64 33.53 -15.96 -0.09
CA PHE A 64 33.19 -16.46 1.25
C PHE A 64 33.55 -17.96 1.40
N LEU A 65 33.32 -18.76 0.38
CA LEU A 65 33.69 -20.18 0.37
C LEU A 65 35.20 -20.41 0.41
N SER A 66 36.01 -19.48 -0.08
CA SER A 66 37.47 -19.57 -0.08
C SER A 66 38.09 -19.29 1.29
N VAL A 67 37.33 -18.75 2.26
CA VAL A 67 37.82 -18.47 3.60
C VAL A 67 37.72 -19.73 4.46
N PRO A 68 38.85 -20.30 4.89
CA PRO A 68 38.83 -21.41 5.86
C PRO A 68 38.38 -20.88 7.22
N LEU A 69 37.43 -21.55 7.86
CA LEU A 69 36.94 -21.22 9.20
C LEU A 69 36.50 -19.74 9.32
N PRO A 70 35.41 -19.34 8.66
CA PRO A 70 34.87 -18.00 8.80
C PRO A 70 34.50 -17.71 10.27
N ASP A 71 34.91 -16.55 10.77
CA ASP A 71 34.57 -16.09 12.11
C ASP A 71 33.22 -15.34 12.16
N ASP A 72 32.81 -14.97 13.36
CA ASP A 72 31.57 -14.20 13.62
C ASP A 72 31.58 -12.84 12.89
N PHE A 73 32.74 -12.17 12.82
CA PHE A 73 32.88 -10.87 12.16
C PHE A 73 32.62 -10.96 10.65
N LEU A 74 33.16 -12.01 9.99
CA LEU A 74 32.94 -12.23 8.57
C LEU A 74 31.47 -12.58 8.28
N PHE A 75 30.89 -13.51 9.07
CA PHE A 75 29.46 -13.84 8.93
C PHE A 75 28.58 -12.60 9.12
N ASN A 76 28.82 -11.82 10.18
CA ASN A 76 28.03 -10.60 10.44
C ASN A 76 28.18 -9.56 9.34
N SER A 77 29.39 -9.41 8.76
CA SER A 77 29.63 -8.50 7.64
C SER A 77 28.81 -8.88 6.40
N VAL A 78 28.74 -10.17 6.05
CA VAL A 78 27.98 -10.66 4.89
C VAL A 78 26.49 -10.62 5.16
N ILE A 79 26.01 -11.05 6.33
CA ILE A 79 24.61 -11.02 6.75
C ILE A 79 24.09 -9.58 6.74
N LYS A 80 24.83 -8.64 7.33
CA LYS A 80 24.47 -7.22 7.33
C LYS A 80 24.44 -6.63 5.92
N SER A 81 25.42 -6.97 5.09
CA SER A 81 25.48 -6.46 3.70
C SER A 81 24.34 -6.99 2.85
N THR A 82 24.04 -8.29 2.92
CA THR A 82 22.93 -8.91 2.18
C THR A 82 21.57 -8.39 2.64
N SER A 83 21.39 -8.16 3.95
CA SER A 83 20.18 -7.53 4.50
C SER A 83 20.00 -6.10 3.97
N LYS A 84 21.06 -5.27 4.00
CA LYS A 84 21.02 -3.89 3.45
C LYS A 84 20.71 -3.84 1.96
N LEU A 85 21.20 -4.80 1.19
CA LEU A 85 20.96 -4.88 -0.26
C LEU A 85 19.57 -5.45 -0.62
N ARG A 86 18.74 -5.73 0.36
CA ARG A 86 17.44 -6.39 0.18
C ARG A 86 17.55 -7.74 -0.54
N LEU A 87 18.48 -8.56 -0.07
CA LEU A 87 18.69 -9.94 -0.53
C LEU A 87 18.39 -10.92 0.62
N PRO A 88 17.14 -10.97 1.09
CA PRO A 88 16.79 -11.61 2.34
C PRO A 88 17.01 -13.13 2.31
N LEU A 89 16.81 -13.80 1.18
CA LEU A 89 17.09 -15.24 1.04
C LEU A 89 18.56 -15.55 1.29
N HIS A 90 19.48 -14.72 0.78
CA HIS A 90 20.92 -14.89 1.00
C HIS A 90 21.30 -14.63 2.48
N CYS A 91 20.68 -13.63 3.08
CA CYS A 91 20.88 -13.32 4.51
C CYS A 91 20.52 -14.54 5.38
N VAL A 92 19.35 -15.14 5.18
CA VAL A 92 18.91 -16.34 5.92
C VAL A 92 19.81 -17.55 5.62
N ALA A 93 20.28 -17.70 4.37
CA ALA A 93 21.19 -18.78 4.00
C ALA A 93 22.55 -18.67 4.73
N TYR A 94 23.12 -17.45 4.82
CA TYR A 94 24.36 -17.22 5.58
C TYR A 94 24.16 -17.42 7.09
N TYR A 95 23.02 -17.05 7.64
CA TYR A 95 22.67 -17.34 9.03
C TYR A 95 22.63 -18.85 9.31
N ARG A 96 21.95 -19.62 8.47
CA ARG A 96 21.94 -21.10 8.59
C ARG A 96 23.35 -21.69 8.52
N ARG A 97 24.19 -21.15 7.63
CA ARG A 97 25.57 -21.59 7.50
C ARG A 97 26.40 -21.22 8.72
N MET A 98 26.18 -20.03 9.32
CA MET A 98 26.82 -19.62 10.57
C MET A 98 26.56 -20.65 11.68
N LEU A 99 25.28 -21.06 11.82
CA LEU A 99 24.88 -22.08 12.79
C LEU A 99 25.53 -23.44 12.53
N SER A 100 25.54 -23.89 11.25
CA SER A 100 26.19 -25.18 10.90
C SER A 100 27.72 -25.16 11.07
N SER A 101 28.33 -23.99 11.13
CA SER A 101 29.76 -23.79 11.41
C SER A 101 30.05 -23.63 12.89
N ASN A 102 29.06 -23.82 13.79
CA ASN A 102 29.17 -23.62 15.23
C ASN A 102 29.67 -22.22 15.64
N VAL A 103 29.34 -21.19 14.83
CA VAL A 103 29.64 -19.80 15.14
C VAL A 103 28.41 -19.17 15.79
N SER A 104 28.57 -18.61 16.99
CA SER A 104 27.49 -18.03 17.77
C SER A 104 27.00 -16.71 17.17
N PRO A 105 25.69 -16.55 16.93
CA PRO A 105 25.13 -15.27 16.51
C PRO A 105 25.21 -14.19 17.59
N SER A 106 25.34 -12.93 17.16
CA SER A 106 25.27 -11.74 18.01
C SER A 106 23.94 -10.99 17.82
N ASN A 107 23.72 -9.95 18.63
CA ASN A 107 22.58 -9.06 18.44
C ASN A 107 22.52 -8.45 17.02
N TYR A 108 23.68 -8.12 16.42
CA TYR A 108 23.77 -7.64 15.01
C TYR A 108 23.32 -8.69 14.01
N THR A 109 23.65 -9.97 14.28
CA THR A 109 23.18 -11.11 13.47
C THR A 109 21.66 -11.19 13.52
N PHE A 110 21.10 -11.29 14.74
CA PHE A 110 19.67 -11.44 14.95
C PHE A 110 18.88 -10.28 14.32
N THR A 111 19.27 -9.03 14.58
CA THR A 111 18.62 -7.84 14.00
C THR A 111 18.58 -7.89 12.48
N SER A 112 19.69 -8.28 11.82
CA SER A 112 19.76 -8.33 10.35
C SER A 112 18.93 -9.48 9.77
N VAL A 113 18.92 -10.64 10.42
CA VAL A 113 18.17 -11.83 9.99
C VAL A 113 16.67 -11.65 10.21
N ILE A 114 16.25 -11.10 11.37
CA ILE A 114 14.85 -10.78 11.67
C ILE A 114 14.31 -9.80 10.64
N LYS A 115 15.06 -8.73 10.31
CA LYS A 115 14.69 -7.78 9.25
C LYS A 115 14.51 -8.46 7.90
N SER A 116 15.39 -9.41 7.57
CA SER A 116 15.29 -10.18 6.32
C SER A 116 14.10 -11.13 6.32
N CYS A 117 13.73 -11.72 7.46
CA CYS A 117 12.49 -12.50 7.61
C CYS A 117 11.26 -11.62 7.45
N ALA A 118 11.29 -10.37 7.94
CA ALA A 118 10.24 -9.39 7.74
C ALA A 118 10.05 -9.04 6.24
N ASP A 119 11.15 -8.84 5.51
CA ASP A 119 11.11 -8.54 4.07
C ASP A 119 10.62 -9.72 3.21
N LEU A 120 10.68 -10.96 3.74
CA LEU A 120 10.14 -12.18 3.12
C LEU A 120 8.72 -12.51 3.58
N SER A 121 8.17 -11.79 4.55
CA SER A 121 6.94 -12.18 5.27
C SER A 121 6.98 -13.63 5.79
N ALA A 122 8.18 -14.10 6.16
CA ALA A 122 8.46 -15.49 6.52
C ALA A 122 8.21 -15.74 8.02
N LEU A 123 6.95 -15.70 8.45
CA LEU A 123 6.54 -15.78 9.85
C LEU A 123 7.14 -17.00 10.58
N ARG A 124 7.09 -18.19 9.98
CA ARG A 124 7.61 -19.42 10.61
C ARG A 124 9.12 -19.37 10.85
N ILE A 125 9.88 -18.86 9.87
CA ILE A 125 11.34 -18.77 10.00
C ILE A 125 11.69 -17.72 11.06
N GLY A 126 11.04 -16.56 11.02
CA GLY A 126 11.28 -15.47 11.97
C GLY A 126 10.92 -15.85 13.40
N LYS A 127 9.83 -16.60 13.64
CA LYS A 127 9.52 -17.16 14.97
C LYS A 127 10.64 -18.09 15.47
N GLY A 128 11.25 -18.90 14.59
CA GLY A 128 12.40 -19.72 14.94
C GLY A 128 13.64 -18.88 15.30
N VAL A 129 13.90 -17.78 14.57
CA VAL A 129 14.98 -16.84 14.88
C VAL A 129 14.72 -16.11 16.20
N HIS A 130 13.47 -15.71 16.48
CA HIS A 130 13.07 -15.12 17.75
C HIS A 130 13.35 -16.06 18.92
N CYS A 131 12.87 -17.32 18.86
CA CYS A 131 13.19 -18.32 19.89
C CYS A 131 14.69 -18.48 20.09
N HIS A 132 15.48 -18.53 19.00
CA HIS A 132 16.93 -18.65 19.11
C HIS A 132 17.56 -17.40 19.76
N ALA A 133 17.10 -16.19 19.44
CA ALA A 133 17.56 -14.96 20.08
C ALA A 133 17.29 -14.98 21.60
N VAL A 134 16.11 -15.45 22.02
CA VAL A 134 15.75 -15.59 23.45
C VAL A 134 16.68 -16.59 24.16
N VAL A 135 16.86 -17.79 23.59
CA VAL A 135 17.74 -18.85 24.18
C VAL A 135 19.19 -18.40 24.21
N SER A 136 19.62 -17.58 23.24
CA SER A 136 20.99 -17.04 23.19
C SER A 136 21.22 -15.82 24.11
N GLY A 137 20.21 -15.41 24.89
CA GLY A 137 20.31 -14.30 25.86
C GLY A 137 20.06 -12.91 25.26
N PHE A 138 19.64 -12.82 23.98
CA PHE A 138 19.33 -11.54 23.30
C PHE A 138 17.84 -11.19 23.27
N GLY A 139 17.00 -11.93 24.00
CA GLY A 139 15.56 -11.71 24.03
C GLY A 139 15.12 -10.35 24.58
N LEU A 140 15.97 -9.69 25.40
CA LEU A 140 15.73 -8.36 25.96
C LEU A 140 16.62 -7.27 25.34
N ASP A 141 17.41 -7.59 24.29
CA ASP A 141 18.21 -6.59 23.58
C ASP A 141 17.29 -5.62 22.83
N THR A 142 17.42 -4.32 23.08
CA THR A 142 16.53 -3.28 22.56
C THR A 142 16.47 -3.27 21.02
N TYR A 143 17.60 -3.53 20.35
CA TYR A 143 17.64 -3.56 18.88
C TYR A 143 16.98 -4.80 18.31
N VAL A 144 17.18 -5.95 18.98
CA VAL A 144 16.52 -7.21 18.60
C VAL A 144 15.01 -7.09 18.78
N GLN A 145 14.57 -6.54 19.93
CA GLN A 145 13.13 -6.34 20.20
C GLN A 145 12.49 -5.38 19.20
N ALA A 146 13.11 -4.22 18.89
CA ALA A 146 12.59 -3.29 17.89
C ALA A 146 12.50 -3.94 16.49
N ALA A 147 13.47 -4.78 16.13
CA ALA A 147 13.42 -5.56 14.89
C ALA A 147 12.31 -6.61 14.91
N LEU A 148 12.04 -7.25 16.05
CA LEU A 148 10.94 -8.20 16.22
C LEU A 148 9.57 -7.53 16.11
N VAL A 149 9.36 -6.36 16.72
CA VAL A 149 8.12 -5.58 16.56
C VAL A 149 7.88 -5.31 15.08
N THR A 150 8.88 -4.78 14.37
CA THR A 150 8.80 -4.54 12.92
C THR A 150 8.52 -5.82 12.12
N PHE A 151 9.13 -6.95 12.51
CA PHE A 151 8.96 -8.24 11.85
C PHE A 151 7.54 -8.77 11.98
N TYR A 152 7.01 -8.83 13.21
CA TYR A 152 5.65 -9.31 13.45
C TYR A 152 4.63 -8.42 12.76
N SER A 153 4.80 -7.09 12.83
CA SER A 153 3.94 -6.14 12.12
C SER A 153 3.89 -6.38 10.61
N LYS A 154 5.06 -6.55 9.97
CA LYS A 154 5.12 -6.84 8.52
C LYS A 154 4.56 -8.20 8.13
N CYS A 155 4.55 -9.15 9.06
CA CYS A 155 3.96 -10.47 8.84
C CYS A 155 2.44 -10.53 9.15
N GLY A 156 1.83 -9.42 9.56
CA GLY A 156 0.41 -9.35 9.94
C GLY A 156 0.08 -9.91 11.32
N ASP A 157 1.10 -10.33 12.10
CA ASP A 157 0.93 -10.85 13.48
C ASP A 157 1.00 -9.69 14.48
N MET A 158 -0.05 -8.84 14.50
CA MET A 158 -0.06 -7.63 15.34
C MET A 158 -0.13 -7.96 16.82
N GLU A 159 -0.74 -9.09 17.18
CA GLU A 159 -0.72 -9.58 18.57
C GLU A 159 0.70 -9.93 19.02
N GLY A 160 1.45 -10.65 18.19
CA GLY A 160 2.87 -10.94 18.45
C GLY A 160 3.72 -9.69 18.53
N ALA A 161 3.47 -8.68 17.66
CA ALA A 161 4.15 -7.39 17.72
C ALA A 161 3.88 -6.68 19.05
N ARG A 162 2.63 -6.61 19.49
CA ARG A 162 2.22 -5.99 20.75
C ARG A 162 2.84 -6.70 21.96
N GLN A 163 2.79 -8.03 22.00
CA GLN A 163 3.37 -8.81 23.09
C GLN A 163 4.89 -8.58 23.25
N VAL A 164 5.64 -8.48 22.14
CA VAL A 164 7.07 -8.16 22.18
C VAL A 164 7.27 -6.73 22.69
N PHE A 165 6.50 -5.77 22.18
CA PHE A 165 6.58 -4.37 22.57
C PHE A 165 6.30 -4.16 24.08
N ASP A 166 5.25 -4.80 24.60
CA ASP A 166 4.85 -4.65 26.01
C ASP A 166 5.92 -5.23 26.97
N ARG A 167 6.65 -6.27 26.55
CA ARG A 167 7.74 -6.88 27.30
C ARG A 167 9.08 -6.12 27.22
N MET A 168 9.17 -5.07 26.39
CA MET A 168 10.39 -4.25 26.32
C MET A 168 10.64 -3.52 27.64
N PRO A 169 11.80 -3.70 28.29
CA PRO A 169 12.15 -2.97 29.52
C PRO A 169 12.25 -1.48 29.27
N GLU A 170 12.87 -1.10 28.15
CA GLU A 170 12.99 0.28 27.70
C GLU A 170 12.45 0.40 26.29
N LYS A 171 11.43 1.22 26.13
CA LYS A 171 10.84 1.51 24.83
C LYS A 171 11.65 2.59 24.14
N SER A 172 11.92 2.40 22.85
CA SER A 172 12.58 3.40 22.01
C SER A 172 11.57 4.02 21.04
N ILE A 173 11.85 5.24 20.55
CA ILE A 173 11.05 5.87 19.51
C ILE A 173 10.89 4.97 18.27
N VAL A 174 11.92 4.18 17.94
CA VAL A 174 11.87 3.22 16.82
C VAL A 174 10.85 2.11 17.07
N ALA A 175 10.73 1.63 18.30
CA ALA A 175 9.76 0.60 18.65
C ALA A 175 8.33 1.16 18.60
N TRP A 176 8.11 2.36 19.13
CA TRP A 176 6.83 3.07 19.02
C TRP A 176 6.42 3.29 17.55
N ASN A 177 7.32 3.84 16.74
CA ASN A 177 7.07 4.06 15.31
C ASN A 177 6.79 2.75 14.55
N SER A 178 7.50 1.68 14.91
CA SER A 178 7.26 0.36 14.30
C SER A 178 5.88 -0.18 14.65
N LEU A 179 5.40 0.06 15.87
CA LEU A 179 4.08 -0.40 16.30
C LEU A 179 2.96 0.44 15.67
N VAL A 180 3.07 1.78 15.69
CA VAL A 180 2.11 2.69 15.02
C VAL A 180 2.01 2.36 13.53
N SER A 181 3.16 2.27 12.84
CA SER A 181 3.20 1.92 11.42
C SER A 181 2.70 0.50 11.16
N GLY A 182 2.94 -0.42 12.09
CA GLY A 182 2.46 -1.79 12.00
C GLY A 182 0.94 -1.88 12.02
N PHE A 183 0.28 -1.24 12.97
CA PHE A 183 -1.17 -1.19 13.05
C PHE A 183 -1.77 -0.51 11.80
N GLU A 184 -1.22 0.65 11.40
CA GLU A 184 -1.66 1.38 10.22
C GLU A 184 -1.59 0.51 8.95
N GLN A 185 -0.45 -0.16 8.67
CA GLN A 185 -0.27 -0.98 7.47
C GLN A 185 -1.12 -2.25 7.44
N ASN A 186 -1.57 -2.72 8.60
CA ASN A 186 -2.48 -3.86 8.69
C ASN A 186 -3.97 -3.48 8.73
N GLY A 187 -4.30 -2.20 8.46
CA GLY A 187 -5.68 -1.71 8.42
C GLY A 187 -6.34 -1.54 9.79
N LEU A 188 -5.54 -1.52 10.86
CA LEU A 188 -5.95 -1.33 12.24
C LEU A 188 -5.64 0.13 12.65
N ALA A 189 -6.27 1.07 11.95
CA ALA A 189 -5.93 2.49 12.03
C ALA A 189 -6.31 3.11 13.37
N ASP A 190 -7.41 2.66 13.98
CA ASP A 190 -7.83 3.13 15.31
C ASP A 190 -6.82 2.72 16.39
N GLU A 191 -6.30 1.50 16.32
CA GLU A 191 -5.26 1.02 17.22
C GLU A 191 -3.94 1.78 17.00
N ALA A 192 -3.61 2.15 15.76
CA ALA A 192 -2.46 3.00 15.48
C ALA A 192 -2.58 4.37 16.16
N ILE A 193 -3.75 4.98 16.12
CA ILE A 193 -4.06 6.26 16.81
C ILE A 193 -3.97 6.08 18.33
N GLN A 194 -4.51 5.00 18.90
CA GLN A 194 -4.42 4.71 20.33
C GLN A 194 -2.95 4.54 20.79
N VAL A 195 -2.13 3.82 20.00
CA VAL A 195 -0.71 3.65 20.29
C VAL A 195 0.03 4.98 20.23
N PHE A 196 -0.33 5.88 19.34
CA PHE A 196 0.21 7.24 19.29
C PHE A 196 -0.09 8.03 20.59
N TYR A 197 -1.31 7.97 21.10
CA TYR A 197 -1.63 8.60 22.38
C TYR A 197 -0.84 7.99 23.53
N GLN A 198 -0.71 6.66 23.60
CA GLN A 198 0.10 5.98 24.61
C GLN A 198 1.59 6.38 24.53
N MET A 199 2.13 6.59 23.32
CA MET A 199 3.48 7.10 23.11
C MET A 199 3.66 8.49 23.75
N ARG A 200 2.72 9.41 23.52
CA ARG A 200 2.75 10.75 24.08
C ARG A 200 2.60 10.76 25.61
N GLU A 201 1.67 10.00 26.15
CA GLU A 201 1.49 9.82 27.59
C GLU A 201 2.73 9.26 28.28
N SER A 202 3.50 8.42 27.55
CA SER A 202 4.79 7.89 28.02
C SER A 202 5.95 8.89 27.92
N GLY A 203 5.69 10.14 27.50
CA GLY A 203 6.67 11.22 27.41
C GLY A 203 7.57 11.16 26.17
N PHE A 204 7.22 10.40 25.14
CA PHE A 204 7.95 10.37 23.88
C PHE A 204 7.46 11.43 22.91
N GLU A 205 8.38 12.25 22.38
CA GLU A 205 8.07 13.22 21.34
C GLU A 205 7.98 12.53 19.98
N PRO A 206 6.87 12.75 19.22
CA PRO A 206 6.70 12.21 17.89
C PRO A 206 7.71 12.80 16.90
N ASP A 207 8.23 11.98 16.01
CA ASP A 207 9.07 12.41 14.91
C ASP A 207 8.33 12.39 13.55
N SER A 208 9.03 12.79 12.48
CA SER A 208 8.45 12.76 11.12
C SER A 208 7.93 11.38 10.72
N ALA A 209 8.52 10.29 11.20
CA ALA A 209 8.07 8.94 10.85
C ALA A 209 6.77 8.59 11.59
N THR A 210 6.65 9.01 12.86
CA THR A 210 5.42 8.89 13.64
C THR A 210 4.27 9.60 12.92
N PHE A 211 4.49 10.87 12.53
CA PHE A 211 3.44 11.67 11.88
C PHE A 211 3.03 11.12 10.52
N VAL A 212 3.95 10.60 9.72
CA VAL A 212 3.59 9.95 8.43
C VAL A 212 2.63 8.79 8.65
N SER A 213 2.91 7.92 9.61
CA SER A 213 2.04 6.77 9.91
C SER A 213 0.71 7.20 10.54
N LEU A 214 0.75 8.20 11.43
CA LEU A 214 -0.46 8.75 12.04
C LEU A 214 -1.38 9.43 11.02
N LEU A 215 -0.83 10.25 10.12
CA LEU A 215 -1.60 10.90 9.04
C LEU A 215 -2.23 9.87 8.09
N SER A 216 -1.51 8.76 7.81
CA SER A 216 -2.06 7.65 7.04
C SER A 216 -3.21 6.95 7.77
N ALA A 217 -3.08 6.73 9.09
CA ALA A 217 -4.15 6.19 9.92
C ALA A 217 -5.37 7.14 9.96
N CYS A 218 -5.15 8.44 10.15
CA CYS A 218 -6.22 9.45 10.09
C CYS A 218 -6.93 9.45 8.72
N ALA A 219 -6.18 9.26 7.63
CA ALA A 219 -6.77 9.17 6.30
C ALA A 219 -7.61 7.88 6.08
N GLN A 220 -7.33 6.81 6.83
CA GLN A 220 -8.12 5.57 6.77
C GLN A 220 -9.40 5.66 7.60
N THR A 221 -9.34 6.31 8.77
CA THR A 221 -10.48 6.46 9.69
C THR A 221 -11.34 7.68 9.40
N GLY A 222 -10.86 8.64 8.59
CA GLY A 222 -11.52 9.92 8.40
C GLY A 222 -11.30 10.90 9.56
N ALA A 223 -10.34 10.68 10.46
CA ALA A 223 -10.04 11.51 11.61
C ALA A 223 -9.37 12.86 11.21
N VAL A 224 -10.18 13.74 10.64
CA VAL A 224 -9.74 15.05 10.08
C VAL A 224 -9.17 15.97 11.16
N SER A 225 -9.80 15.99 12.32
CA SER A 225 -9.42 16.87 13.44
C SER A 225 -8.02 16.55 13.95
N LEU A 226 -7.71 15.26 14.15
CA LEU A 226 -6.38 14.81 14.54
C LEU A 226 -5.35 15.11 13.45
N GLY A 227 -5.69 14.84 12.19
CA GLY A 227 -4.81 15.14 11.05
C GLY A 227 -4.53 16.64 10.90
N SER A 228 -5.53 17.49 11.11
CA SER A 228 -5.38 18.94 11.10
C SER A 228 -4.53 19.43 12.29
N TRP A 229 -4.69 18.83 13.47
CA TRP A 229 -3.83 19.09 14.61
C TRP A 229 -2.35 18.74 14.29
N VAL A 230 -2.10 17.59 13.69
CA VAL A 230 -0.73 17.21 13.25
C VAL A 230 -0.16 18.25 12.29
N HIS A 231 -0.96 18.71 11.31
CA HIS A 231 -0.51 19.74 10.36
C HIS A 231 -0.16 21.05 11.06
N GLN A 232 -1.00 21.52 12.02
CA GLN A 232 -0.72 22.71 12.82
C GLN A 232 0.53 22.53 13.69
N TYR A 233 0.71 21.35 14.30
CA TYR A 233 1.89 21.03 15.09
C TYR A 233 3.18 21.10 14.26
N ILE A 234 3.17 20.56 13.03
CA ILE A 234 4.31 20.63 12.10
C ILE A 234 4.68 22.09 11.82
N ILE A 235 3.68 22.96 11.63
CA ILE A 235 3.88 24.39 11.36
C ILE A 235 4.41 25.13 12.60
N SER A 236 3.80 24.91 13.78
CA SER A 236 4.16 25.61 15.03
C SER A 236 5.56 25.26 15.53
N GLU A 237 5.95 24.00 15.41
CA GLU A 237 7.29 23.52 15.78
C GLU A 237 8.36 23.78 14.70
N GLY A 238 7.96 24.37 13.57
CA GLY A 238 8.88 24.63 12.46
C GLY A 238 9.52 23.38 11.87
N LEU A 239 8.83 22.24 11.98
CA LEU A 239 9.32 20.98 11.40
C LEU A 239 9.37 21.09 9.88
N ASP A 240 10.44 20.60 9.29
CA ASP A 240 10.59 20.64 7.84
C ASP A 240 9.51 19.78 7.16
N LEU A 241 8.72 20.43 6.31
CA LEU A 241 7.70 19.76 5.49
C LEU A 241 8.39 18.95 4.39
N ASN A 242 9.06 17.88 4.79
CA ASN A 242 9.72 16.99 3.85
C ASN A 242 8.71 16.27 2.94
N VAL A 243 9.22 15.69 1.85
CA VAL A 243 8.38 15.05 0.82
C VAL A 243 7.44 13.99 1.39
N LYS A 244 7.84 13.24 2.41
CA LYS A 244 7.00 12.19 3.01
C LYS A 244 5.83 12.79 3.80
N LEU A 245 6.09 13.78 4.64
CA LEU A 245 5.06 14.46 5.41
C LEU A 245 4.09 15.21 4.49
N GLY A 246 4.61 15.95 3.51
CA GLY A 246 3.77 16.65 2.53
C GLY A 246 2.87 15.69 1.76
N THR A 247 3.41 14.56 1.29
CA THR A 247 2.62 13.54 0.59
C THR A 247 1.55 12.91 1.51
N ALA A 248 1.87 12.65 2.78
CA ALA A 248 0.90 12.12 3.74
C ALA A 248 -0.24 13.11 4.04
N LEU A 249 0.06 14.40 4.16
CA LEU A 249 -0.95 15.46 4.31
C LEU A 249 -1.83 15.61 3.06
N ILE A 250 -1.24 15.56 1.85
CA ILE A 250 -2.03 15.57 0.61
C ILE A 250 -3.02 14.40 0.58
N ASN A 251 -2.56 13.20 0.92
CA ASN A 251 -3.41 12.01 0.98
C ASN A 251 -4.51 12.13 2.05
N LEU A 252 -4.18 12.65 3.24
CA LEU A 252 -5.16 12.89 4.29
C LEU A 252 -6.27 13.82 3.79
N TYR A 253 -5.90 15.04 3.37
CA TYR A 253 -6.89 16.04 2.96
C TYR A 253 -7.69 15.58 1.73
N SER A 254 -7.04 14.90 0.79
CA SER A 254 -7.75 14.27 -0.34
C SER A 254 -8.80 13.27 0.13
N ARG A 255 -8.44 12.32 1.02
CA ARG A 255 -9.40 11.32 1.51
C ARG A 255 -10.53 11.91 2.34
N CYS A 256 -10.25 13.02 3.03
CA CYS A 256 -11.24 13.76 3.80
C CYS A 256 -12.05 14.77 2.97
N GLY A 257 -11.89 14.80 1.64
CA GLY A 257 -12.67 15.66 0.74
C GLY A 257 -12.16 17.10 0.58
N ASP A 258 -11.12 17.51 1.31
CA ASP A 258 -10.58 18.88 1.26
C ASP A 258 -9.43 18.99 0.23
N VAL A 259 -9.81 18.96 -1.06
CA VAL A 259 -8.84 19.07 -2.17
C VAL A 259 -8.13 20.43 -2.16
N GLY A 260 -8.79 21.47 -1.65
CA GLY A 260 -8.22 22.81 -1.51
C GLY A 260 -7.00 22.81 -0.58
N LYS A 261 -7.15 22.26 0.63
CA LYS A 261 -6.01 22.09 1.56
C LYS A 261 -4.93 21.15 1.04
N ALA A 262 -5.31 20.05 0.35
CA ALA A 262 -4.33 19.20 -0.29
C ALA A 262 -3.46 19.98 -1.29
N ARG A 263 -4.08 20.85 -2.09
CA ARG A 263 -3.38 21.72 -3.03
C ARG A 263 -2.49 22.76 -2.34
N GLU A 264 -2.97 23.41 -1.28
CA GLU A 264 -2.15 24.34 -0.51
C GLU A 264 -0.89 23.69 0.07
N VAL A 265 -1.00 22.47 0.59
CA VAL A 265 0.16 21.70 1.08
C VAL A 265 1.13 21.44 -0.05
N PHE A 266 0.64 20.97 -1.20
CA PHE A 266 1.48 20.71 -2.37
C PHE A 266 2.26 21.95 -2.81
N ASP A 267 1.60 23.11 -2.89
CA ASP A 267 2.21 24.37 -3.34
C ASP A 267 3.22 24.94 -2.31
N LYS A 268 3.07 24.61 -1.02
CA LYS A 268 4.01 25.01 0.05
C LYS A 268 5.22 24.09 0.20
N MET A 269 5.23 22.92 -0.45
CA MET A 269 6.38 22.01 -0.41
C MET A 269 7.59 22.61 -1.11
N LYS A 270 8.74 22.68 -0.42
CA LYS A 270 10.01 23.16 -1.00
C LYS A 270 10.58 22.23 -2.05
N GLU A 271 10.42 20.94 -1.82
CA GLU A 271 10.86 19.85 -2.71
C GLU A 271 9.69 18.90 -2.95
N THR A 272 9.52 18.52 -4.19
CA THR A 272 8.50 17.54 -4.59
C THR A 272 9.15 16.40 -5.36
N ASN A 273 8.58 15.21 -5.24
CA ASN A 273 8.99 14.05 -6.03
C ASN A 273 7.78 13.45 -6.76
N VAL A 274 8.02 12.38 -7.53
CA VAL A 274 6.97 11.67 -8.28
C VAL A 274 5.79 11.30 -7.39
N ALA A 275 6.02 10.92 -6.12
CA ALA A 275 4.93 10.51 -5.22
C ALA A 275 4.01 11.68 -4.86
N ALA A 276 4.57 12.86 -4.54
CA ALA A 276 3.77 14.05 -4.21
C ALA A 276 2.94 14.53 -5.42
N TRP A 277 3.54 14.58 -6.61
CA TRP A 277 2.81 14.91 -7.83
C TRP A 277 1.69 13.91 -8.12
N THR A 278 1.99 12.61 -8.03
CA THR A 278 1.00 11.56 -8.25
C THR A 278 -0.14 11.62 -7.23
N ALA A 279 0.16 11.89 -5.97
CA ALA A 279 -0.85 12.05 -4.91
C ALA A 279 -1.80 13.23 -5.22
N MET A 280 -1.28 14.37 -5.68
CA MET A 280 -2.11 15.53 -6.02
C MET A 280 -2.93 15.31 -7.30
N ILE A 281 -2.35 14.66 -8.33
CA ILE A 281 -3.09 14.25 -9.54
C ILE A 281 -4.22 13.30 -9.17
N SER A 282 -3.94 12.30 -8.32
CA SER A 282 -4.94 11.36 -7.83
C SER A 282 -6.03 12.07 -7.02
N ALA A 283 -5.68 13.02 -6.16
CA ALA A 283 -6.62 13.82 -5.40
C ALA A 283 -7.60 14.57 -6.31
N TYR A 284 -7.11 15.21 -7.35
CA TYR A 284 -7.98 15.85 -8.34
C TYR A 284 -8.89 14.84 -9.04
N GLY A 285 -8.34 13.69 -9.47
CA GLY A 285 -9.09 12.66 -10.20
C GLY A 285 -10.23 12.06 -9.39
N THR A 286 -9.99 11.75 -8.11
CA THR A 286 -11.01 11.14 -7.22
C THR A 286 -12.15 12.09 -6.88
N HIS A 287 -11.91 13.40 -6.95
CA HIS A 287 -12.91 14.43 -6.62
C HIS A 287 -13.55 15.08 -7.86
N GLY A 288 -13.42 14.48 -9.04
CA GLY A 288 -14.06 14.95 -10.25
C GLY A 288 -13.35 16.13 -10.95
N TYR A 289 -12.20 16.57 -10.46
CA TYR A 289 -11.40 17.65 -11.06
C TYR A 289 -10.46 17.11 -12.15
N GLY A 290 -11.01 16.31 -13.10
CA GLY A 290 -10.20 15.63 -14.10
C GLY A 290 -9.38 16.55 -15.00
N GLN A 291 -9.94 17.71 -15.36
CA GLN A 291 -9.22 18.70 -16.16
C GLN A 291 -7.98 19.22 -15.43
N GLN A 292 -8.12 19.54 -14.12
CA GLN A 292 -7.01 19.98 -13.28
C GLN A 292 -5.97 18.87 -13.08
N ALA A 293 -6.40 17.60 -13.03
CA ALA A 293 -5.48 16.47 -12.97
C ALA A 293 -4.61 16.37 -14.23
N VAL A 294 -5.21 16.53 -15.42
CA VAL A 294 -4.49 16.54 -16.70
C VAL A 294 -3.56 17.75 -16.82
N GLU A 295 -4.01 18.93 -16.42
CA GLU A 295 -3.19 20.14 -16.41
C GLU A 295 -1.98 20.00 -15.50
N LEU A 296 -2.19 19.44 -14.28
CA LEU A 296 -1.10 19.19 -13.35
C LEU A 296 -0.12 18.14 -13.88
N PHE A 297 -0.61 17.11 -14.55
CA PHE A 297 0.23 16.11 -15.22
C PHE A 297 1.05 16.73 -16.36
N ASN A 298 0.46 17.57 -17.22
CA ASN A 298 1.18 18.27 -18.26
C ASN A 298 2.26 19.21 -17.67
N LYS A 299 1.93 19.92 -16.58
CA LYS A 299 2.91 20.74 -15.85
C LYS A 299 4.06 19.93 -15.28
N MET A 300 3.80 18.70 -14.80
CA MET A 300 4.86 17.79 -14.34
C MET A 300 5.84 17.43 -15.47
N GLU A 301 5.35 17.33 -16.73
CA GLU A 301 6.19 17.03 -17.90
C GLU A 301 6.99 18.25 -18.39
N ASP A 302 6.39 19.45 -18.35
CA ASP A 302 6.95 20.67 -18.97
C ASP A 302 7.92 21.44 -18.05
N ASP A 303 7.65 21.50 -16.75
CA ASP A 303 8.36 22.36 -15.78
C ASP A 303 9.63 21.73 -15.17
N CYS A 304 10.32 20.82 -15.84
CA CYS A 304 11.43 20.04 -15.27
C CYS A 304 11.03 19.28 -14.00
N GLY A 305 9.77 18.90 -13.89
CA GLY A 305 9.27 18.06 -12.82
C GLY A 305 9.90 16.66 -12.84
N PRO A 306 9.60 15.84 -11.85
CA PRO A 306 10.11 14.47 -11.81
C PRO A 306 9.47 13.63 -12.93
N ILE A 307 10.24 12.71 -13.50
CA ILE A 307 9.77 11.82 -14.59
C ILE A 307 8.57 10.99 -14.13
N PRO A 308 7.40 11.07 -14.80
CA PRO A 308 6.24 10.24 -14.49
C PRO A 308 6.55 8.73 -14.53
N ASN A 309 5.97 7.99 -13.61
CA ASN A 309 6.09 6.54 -13.55
C ASN A 309 4.74 5.85 -13.82
N ASN A 310 4.71 4.51 -13.80
CA ASN A 310 3.49 3.73 -14.00
C ASN A 310 2.33 4.19 -13.10
N VAL A 311 2.58 4.48 -11.82
CA VAL A 311 1.54 4.92 -10.87
C VAL A 311 0.97 6.29 -11.26
N THR A 312 1.82 7.20 -11.74
CA THR A 312 1.39 8.52 -12.24
C THR A 312 0.45 8.37 -13.44
N PHE A 313 0.78 7.48 -14.38
CA PHE A 313 -0.09 7.21 -15.53
C PHE A 313 -1.42 6.57 -15.12
N VAL A 314 -1.45 5.69 -14.13
CA VAL A 314 -2.73 5.18 -13.58
C VAL A 314 -3.55 6.33 -13.00
N ALA A 315 -2.95 7.21 -12.20
CA ALA A 315 -3.66 8.32 -11.58
C ALA A 315 -4.32 9.26 -12.60
N VAL A 316 -3.58 9.67 -13.64
CA VAL A 316 -4.13 10.57 -14.66
C VAL A 316 -5.13 9.88 -15.58
N LEU A 317 -4.92 8.60 -15.95
CA LEU A 317 -5.88 7.84 -16.74
C LEU A 317 -7.20 7.61 -15.98
N SER A 318 -7.12 7.32 -14.67
CA SER A 318 -8.29 7.21 -13.81
C SER A 318 -9.04 8.55 -13.72
N ALA A 319 -8.32 9.67 -13.59
CA ALA A 319 -8.91 11.00 -13.61
C ALA A 319 -9.65 11.28 -14.94
N CYS A 320 -9.05 10.92 -16.07
CA CYS A 320 -9.70 11.03 -17.39
C CYS A 320 -10.97 10.16 -17.46
N ALA A 321 -10.93 8.92 -16.95
CA ALA A 321 -12.06 8.01 -16.95
C ALA A 321 -13.25 8.56 -16.16
N HIS A 322 -12.99 9.10 -14.95
CA HIS A 322 -14.05 9.66 -14.10
C HIS A 322 -14.63 10.97 -14.63
N ALA A 323 -13.83 11.77 -15.34
CA ALA A 323 -14.25 13.05 -15.91
C ALA A 323 -14.76 12.96 -17.34
N GLY A 324 -14.76 11.77 -17.97
CA GLY A 324 -15.19 11.59 -19.36
C GLY A 324 -14.24 12.21 -20.40
N LEU A 325 -12.96 12.44 -20.03
CA LEU A 325 -11.93 13.07 -20.89
C LEU A 325 -11.28 12.01 -21.78
N VAL A 326 -12.03 11.50 -22.77
CA VAL A 326 -11.62 10.33 -23.57
C VAL A 326 -10.40 10.63 -24.44
N GLU A 327 -10.36 11.77 -25.12
CA GLU A 327 -9.26 12.09 -26.04
C GLU A 327 -7.98 12.41 -25.29
N GLU A 328 -8.07 13.09 -24.13
CA GLU A 328 -6.95 13.30 -23.22
C GLU A 328 -6.40 11.98 -22.71
N GLY A 329 -7.26 11.07 -22.29
CA GLY A 329 -6.87 9.75 -21.81
C GLY A 329 -6.20 8.91 -22.90
N ARG A 330 -6.69 8.93 -24.15
CA ARG A 330 -6.03 8.30 -25.31
C ARG A 330 -4.65 8.90 -25.55
N SER A 331 -4.52 10.23 -25.46
CA SER A 331 -3.26 10.94 -25.61
C SER A 331 -2.27 10.55 -24.52
N VAL A 332 -2.72 10.53 -23.25
CA VAL A 332 -1.90 10.10 -22.09
C VAL A 332 -1.41 8.66 -22.27
N TYR A 333 -2.28 7.74 -22.65
CA TYR A 333 -1.90 6.33 -22.87
C TYR A 333 -0.91 6.18 -24.03
N LYS A 334 -1.07 6.97 -25.10
CA LYS A 334 -0.11 7.03 -26.21
C LYS A 334 1.24 7.58 -25.77
N ARG A 335 1.27 8.65 -24.96
CA ARG A 335 2.51 9.21 -24.38
C ARG A 335 3.24 8.18 -23.53
N MET A 336 2.53 7.49 -22.63
CA MET A 336 3.08 6.42 -21.81
C MET A 336 3.83 5.38 -22.66
N THR A 337 3.20 4.89 -23.73
CA THR A 337 3.74 3.78 -24.55
C THR A 337 4.79 4.24 -25.56
N LYS A 338 4.64 5.40 -26.16
CA LYS A 338 5.51 5.89 -27.25
C LYS A 338 6.65 6.78 -26.74
N SER A 339 6.35 7.77 -25.90
CA SER A 339 7.33 8.75 -25.41
C SER A 339 8.13 8.18 -24.25
N TYR A 340 7.45 7.62 -23.25
CA TYR A 340 8.09 7.06 -22.05
C TYR A 340 8.52 5.60 -22.21
N ARG A 341 8.04 4.90 -23.24
CA ARG A 341 8.34 3.49 -23.52
C ARG A 341 8.03 2.58 -22.32
N LEU A 342 7.04 2.96 -21.51
CA LEU A 342 6.57 2.16 -20.40
C LEU A 342 5.66 1.05 -20.91
N ILE A 343 5.76 -0.12 -20.29
CA ILE A 343 4.90 -1.26 -20.62
C ILE A 343 3.64 -1.12 -19.75
N PRO A 344 2.44 -0.99 -20.36
CA PRO A 344 1.20 -0.89 -19.60
C PRO A 344 0.94 -2.15 -18.78
N GLY A 345 0.62 -2.00 -17.50
CA GLY A 345 0.11 -3.03 -16.61
C GLY A 345 -1.41 -3.16 -16.69
N VAL A 346 -1.96 -4.09 -15.92
CA VAL A 346 -3.40 -4.35 -15.87
C VAL A 346 -4.18 -3.10 -15.46
N GLU A 347 -3.69 -2.34 -14.49
CA GLU A 347 -4.32 -1.14 -13.95
C GLU A 347 -4.53 -0.07 -15.04
N HIS A 348 -3.54 0.12 -15.93
CA HIS A 348 -3.65 1.06 -17.05
C HIS A 348 -4.71 0.62 -18.06
N HIS A 349 -4.76 -0.69 -18.33
CA HIS A 349 -5.76 -1.25 -19.23
C HIS A 349 -7.18 -1.13 -18.62
N VAL A 350 -7.32 -1.34 -17.31
CA VAL A 350 -8.61 -1.14 -16.59
C VAL A 350 -9.08 0.30 -16.73
N CYS A 351 -8.18 1.29 -16.51
CA CYS A 351 -8.55 2.71 -16.69
C CYS A 351 -9.00 3.00 -18.13
N MET A 352 -8.35 2.41 -19.14
CA MET A 352 -8.76 2.58 -20.55
C MET A 352 -10.14 1.97 -20.81
N VAL A 353 -10.40 0.76 -20.32
CA VAL A 353 -11.71 0.09 -20.46
C VAL A 353 -12.80 0.86 -19.73
N ASP A 354 -12.54 1.33 -18.50
CA ASP A 354 -13.49 2.13 -17.72
C ASP A 354 -13.82 3.45 -18.43
N MET A 355 -12.79 4.14 -18.93
CA MET A 355 -12.95 5.40 -19.69
C MET A 355 -13.79 5.22 -20.94
N LEU A 356 -13.47 4.25 -21.78
CA LEU A 356 -14.21 3.96 -23.00
C LEU A 356 -15.63 3.49 -22.68
N GLY A 357 -15.76 2.64 -21.65
CA GLY A 357 -17.03 2.12 -21.18
C GLY A 357 -17.97 3.20 -20.67
N ARG A 358 -17.51 4.08 -19.80
CA ARG A 358 -18.29 5.23 -19.27
C ARG A 358 -18.73 6.17 -20.38
N ALA A 359 -17.89 6.37 -21.38
CA ALA A 359 -18.20 7.22 -22.54
C ALA A 359 -19.13 6.54 -23.58
N GLY A 360 -19.53 5.28 -23.37
CA GLY A 360 -20.45 4.55 -24.26
C GLY A 360 -19.77 3.86 -25.44
N PHE A 361 -18.45 3.90 -25.55
CA PHE A 361 -17.69 3.21 -26.61
C PHE A 361 -17.52 1.72 -26.30
N LEU A 362 -18.65 1.01 -26.05
CA LEU A 362 -18.64 -0.39 -25.59
C LEU A 362 -17.94 -1.33 -26.57
N ASP A 363 -18.18 -1.18 -27.87
CA ASP A 363 -17.55 -2.03 -28.89
C ASP A 363 -16.04 -1.84 -28.95
N GLU A 364 -15.55 -0.63 -28.73
CA GLU A 364 -14.13 -0.33 -28.71
C GLU A 364 -13.47 -0.89 -27.44
N ALA A 365 -14.11 -0.72 -26.29
CA ALA A 365 -13.65 -1.28 -25.03
C ALA A 365 -13.57 -2.81 -25.10
N TYR A 366 -14.59 -3.46 -25.66
CA TYR A 366 -14.63 -4.91 -25.86
C TYR A 366 -13.51 -5.40 -26.82
N LYS A 367 -13.32 -4.72 -27.95
CA LYS A 367 -12.22 -5.01 -28.88
C LYS A 367 -10.85 -4.80 -28.23
N PHE A 368 -10.69 -3.76 -27.41
CA PHE A 368 -9.46 -3.49 -26.68
C PHE A 368 -9.11 -4.65 -25.74
N ILE A 369 -10.09 -5.17 -24.98
CA ILE A 369 -9.88 -6.34 -24.12
C ILE A 369 -9.45 -7.55 -24.94
N HIS A 370 -10.12 -7.84 -26.08
CA HIS A 370 -9.76 -8.97 -26.92
C HIS A 370 -8.37 -8.87 -27.56
N GLN A 371 -7.91 -7.67 -27.91
CA GLN A 371 -6.54 -7.46 -28.36
C GLN A 371 -5.51 -7.80 -27.27
N LEU A 372 -5.85 -7.55 -26.00
CA LEU A 372 -5.02 -7.94 -24.85
C LEU A 372 -5.05 -9.46 -24.63
N ASP A 373 -6.17 -10.12 -24.91
CA ASP A 373 -6.33 -11.58 -24.79
C ASP A 373 -5.37 -12.33 -25.69
N ALA A 374 -5.21 -11.88 -26.93
CA ALA A 374 -4.24 -12.42 -27.88
C ALA A 374 -2.78 -12.39 -27.37
N THR A 375 -2.48 -11.55 -26.36
CA THR A 375 -1.17 -11.44 -25.70
C THR A 375 -1.13 -12.12 -24.33
N GLY A 376 -2.19 -12.85 -23.92
CA GLY A 376 -2.33 -13.50 -22.61
C GLY A 376 -2.53 -12.55 -21.43
N LYS A 377 -2.87 -11.28 -21.68
CA LYS A 377 -3.04 -10.25 -20.66
C LYS A 377 -4.51 -9.98 -20.25
N ALA A 378 -5.48 -10.52 -20.97
CA ALA A 378 -6.90 -10.31 -20.70
C ALA A 378 -7.52 -11.29 -19.66
N THR A 379 -6.69 -12.10 -19.01
CA THR A 379 -7.14 -13.00 -17.93
C THR A 379 -7.43 -12.29 -16.62
N ALA A 380 -7.16 -10.96 -16.51
CA ALA A 380 -7.41 -10.20 -15.31
C ALA A 380 -8.91 -9.90 -15.14
N PRO A 381 -9.58 -10.42 -14.09
CA PRO A 381 -11.01 -10.19 -13.85
C PRO A 381 -11.40 -8.72 -13.80
N ALA A 382 -10.50 -7.86 -13.34
CA ALA A 382 -10.73 -6.40 -13.22
C ALA A 382 -11.11 -5.73 -14.55
N LEU A 383 -10.57 -6.18 -15.70
CA LEU A 383 -10.93 -5.66 -17.03
C LEU A 383 -12.39 -5.96 -17.38
N TRP A 384 -12.80 -7.18 -17.10
CA TRP A 384 -14.17 -7.63 -17.35
C TRP A 384 -15.16 -6.99 -16.36
N THR A 385 -14.73 -6.75 -15.12
CA THR A 385 -15.52 -6.02 -14.12
C THR A 385 -15.80 -4.57 -14.57
N ALA A 386 -14.79 -3.86 -15.08
CA ALA A 386 -14.95 -2.51 -15.63
C ALA A 386 -15.92 -2.53 -16.82
N MET A 387 -15.76 -3.48 -17.74
CA MET A 387 -16.65 -3.64 -18.89
C MET A 387 -18.09 -3.97 -18.48
N LEU A 388 -18.27 -4.82 -17.45
CA LEU A 388 -19.58 -5.17 -16.91
C LEU A 388 -20.29 -3.95 -16.32
N GLY A 389 -19.56 -3.08 -15.59
CA GLY A 389 -20.05 -1.81 -15.10
C GLY A 389 -20.54 -0.90 -16.23
N ALA A 390 -19.78 -0.82 -17.32
CA ALA A 390 -20.16 -0.06 -18.52
C ALA A 390 -21.43 -0.63 -19.20
N CYS A 391 -21.54 -1.95 -19.32
CA CYS A 391 -22.73 -2.60 -19.87
C CYS A 391 -23.99 -2.27 -19.04
N LYS A 392 -23.89 -2.27 -17.72
CA LYS A 392 -24.98 -1.86 -16.83
C LYS A 392 -25.37 -0.40 -17.05
N MET A 393 -24.39 0.51 -17.09
CA MET A 393 -24.58 1.95 -17.27
C MET A 393 -25.31 2.28 -18.59
N HIS A 394 -24.94 1.59 -19.67
CA HIS A 394 -25.50 1.81 -21.00
C HIS A 394 -26.63 0.82 -21.36
N ARG A 395 -27.18 0.09 -20.37
CA ARG A 395 -28.32 -0.85 -20.53
C ARG A 395 -28.08 -1.93 -21.60
N ASN A 396 -26.83 -2.29 -21.87
CA ASN A 396 -26.48 -3.38 -22.77
C ASN A 396 -26.45 -4.70 -21.98
N TYR A 397 -27.65 -5.20 -21.66
CA TYR A 397 -27.82 -6.34 -20.76
C TYR A 397 -27.37 -7.67 -21.38
N ASP A 398 -27.49 -7.87 -22.69
CA ASP A 398 -27.10 -9.11 -23.36
C ASP A 398 -25.59 -9.30 -23.25
N LEU A 399 -24.79 -8.30 -23.61
CA LEU A 399 -23.35 -8.31 -23.42
C LEU A 399 -22.98 -8.41 -21.93
N GLY A 400 -23.72 -7.71 -21.06
CA GLY A 400 -23.54 -7.77 -19.61
C GLY A 400 -23.67 -9.18 -19.03
N VAL A 401 -24.67 -9.95 -19.48
CA VAL A 401 -24.85 -11.36 -19.07
C VAL A 401 -23.68 -12.24 -19.53
N GLU A 402 -23.21 -12.07 -20.77
CA GLU A 402 -22.05 -12.81 -21.28
C GLU A 402 -20.80 -12.57 -20.42
N ILE A 403 -20.51 -11.29 -20.14
CA ILE A 403 -19.35 -10.89 -19.36
C ILE A 403 -19.45 -11.37 -17.91
N ALA A 404 -20.64 -11.25 -17.28
CA ALA A 404 -20.85 -11.69 -15.91
C ALA A 404 -20.64 -13.22 -15.77
N LYS A 405 -21.12 -14.01 -16.72
CA LYS A 405 -20.88 -15.46 -16.76
C LYS A 405 -19.38 -15.78 -16.90
N ARG A 406 -18.66 -15.02 -17.72
CA ARG A 406 -17.20 -15.16 -17.86
C ARG A 406 -16.47 -14.81 -16.55
N LEU A 407 -16.89 -13.77 -15.84
CA LEU A 407 -16.34 -13.39 -14.53
C LEU A 407 -16.57 -14.48 -13.48
N ILE A 408 -17.76 -15.06 -13.42
CA ILE A 408 -18.08 -16.17 -12.51
C ILE A 408 -17.22 -17.40 -12.84
N ALA A 409 -16.95 -17.66 -14.12
CA ALA A 409 -16.07 -18.76 -14.52
C ALA A 409 -14.59 -18.52 -14.12
N LEU A 410 -14.15 -17.25 -14.08
CA LEU A 410 -12.79 -16.87 -13.65
C LEU A 410 -12.65 -16.87 -12.12
N GLU A 411 -13.66 -16.41 -11.40
CA GLU A 411 -13.69 -16.27 -9.93
C GLU A 411 -15.03 -16.80 -9.37
N PRO A 412 -15.21 -18.12 -9.28
CA PRO A 412 -16.49 -18.72 -8.88
C PRO A 412 -16.94 -18.35 -7.46
N ASP A 413 -15.96 -18.13 -6.58
CA ASP A 413 -16.18 -17.86 -5.15
C ASP A 413 -16.38 -16.37 -4.84
N ASN A 414 -16.32 -15.49 -5.86
CA ASN A 414 -16.51 -14.05 -5.67
C ASN A 414 -18.01 -13.68 -5.65
N PRO A 415 -18.59 -13.35 -4.48
CA PRO A 415 -20.02 -13.06 -4.38
C PRO A 415 -20.44 -11.82 -5.18
N GLY A 416 -19.52 -10.88 -5.41
CA GLY A 416 -19.76 -9.67 -6.18
C GLY A 416 -20.20 -9.95 -7.61
N HIS A 417 -19.60 -10.93 -8.28
CA HIS A 417 -19.91 -11.29 -9.66
C HIS A 417 -21.31 -11.92 -9.80
N HIS A 418 -21.70 -12.76 -8.82
CA HIS A 418 -23.04 -13.34 -8.76
C HIS A 418 -24.10 -12.27 -8.51
N VAL A 419 -23.84 -11.32 -7.61
CA VAL A 419 -24.74 -10.19 -7.36
C VAL A 419 -24.88 -9.33 -8.62
N MET A 420 -23.78 -9.02 -9.33
CA MET A 420 -23.84 -8.24 -10.58
C MET A 420 -24.66 -8.95 -11.66
N LEU A 421 -24.51 -10.26 -11.83
CA LEU A 421 -25.30 -11.05 -12.78
C LEU A 421 -26.79 -11.06 -12.39
N SER A 422 -27.10 -11.28 -11.11
CA SER A 422 -28.46 -11.21 -10.58
C SER A 422 -29.10 -9.84 -10.88
N ASN A 423 -28.34 -8.76 -10.68
CA ASN A 423 -28.80 -7.40 -10.93
C ASN A 423 -29.07 -7.14 -12.43
N ILE A 424 -28.23 -7.64 -13.33
CA ILE A 424 -28.45 -7.51 -14.78
C ILE A 424 -29.68 -8.30 -15.21
N TYR A 425 -29.91 -9.50 -14.67
CA TYR A 425 -31.13 -10.25 -14.93
C TYR A 425 -32.38 -9.53 -14.43
N ALA A 426 -32.32 -8.93 -13.24
CA ALA A 426 -33.42 -8.12 -12.71
C ALA A 426 -33.75 -6.94 -13.63
N LEU A 427 -32.74 -6.18 -14.08
CA LEU A 427 -32.91 -5.05 -15.02
C LEU A 427 -33.42 -5.48 -16.40
N SER A 428 -33.12 -6.71 -16.82
CA SER A 428 -33.64 -7.27 -18.10
C SER A 428 -34.97 -7.99 -17.95
N GLY A 429 -35.63 -7.93 -16.77
CA GLY A 429 -36.94 -8.54 -16.50
C GLY A 429 -36.93 -10.07 -16.38
N LYS A 430 -35.76 -10.71 -16.24
CA LYS A 430 -35.60 -12.17 -16.16
C LYS A 430 -35.66 -12.64 -14.70
N THR A 431 -36.83 -12.61 -14.08
CA THR A 431 -37.02 -12.88 -12.63
C THR A 431 -36.67 -14.29 -12.21
N ASP A 432 -36.94 -15.29 -13.04
CA ASP A 432 -36.59 -16.69 -12.73
C ASP A 432 -35.09 -16.91 -12.61
N GLU A 433 -34.31 -16.25 -13.48
CA GLU A 433 -32.86 -16.30 -13.46
C GLU A 433 -32.27 -15.63 -12.20
N VAL A 434 -32.90 -14.53 -11.74
CA VAL A 434 -32.52 -13.86 -10.47
C VAL A 434 -32.65 -14.83 -9.31
N SER A 435 -33.79 -15.53 -9.18
CA SER A 435 -34.03 -16.49 -8.10
C SER A 435 -33.00 -17.63 -8.16
N HIS A 436 -32.73 -18.16 -9.36
CA HIS A 436 -31.75 -19.24 -9.54
C HIS A 436 -30.34 -18.86 -9.08
N ILE A 437 -29.87 -17.65 -9.43
CA ILE A 437 -28.53 -17.16 -9.01
C ILE A 437 -28.49 -16.97 -7.51
N ARG A 438 -29.51 -16.39 -6.88
CA ARG A 438 -29.56 -16.15 -5.43
C ARG A 438 -29.61 -17.44 -4.62
N ASP A 439 -30.40 -18.42 -5.07
CA ASP A 439 -30.43 -19.75 -4.47
C ASP A 439 -29.07 -20.47 -4.58
N GLY A 440 -28.37 -20.26 -5.71
CA GLY A 440 -27.01 -20.73 -5.92
C GLY A 440 -26.03 -20.11 -4.91
N MET A 441 -26.11 -18.80 -4.70
CA MET A 441 -25.28 -18.09 -3.71
C MET A 441 -25.55 -18.58 -2.28
N MET A 442 -26.82 -18.78 -1.90
CA MET A 442 -27.17 -19.30 -0.57
C MET A 442 -26.64 -20.72 -0.36
N ARG A 443 -26.80 -21.61 -1.35
CA ARG A 443 -26.29 -23.00 -1.29
C ARG A 443 -24.77 -23.06 -1.12
N ASN A 444 -24.04 -22.13 -1.75
CA ASN A 444 -22.59 -22.05 -1.69
C ASN A 444 -22.06 -21.13 -0.57
N ASN A 445 -22.94 -20.64 0.32
CA ASN A 445 -22.61 -19.70 1.41
C ASN A 445 -21.86 -18.44 0.95
N LEU A 446 -22.14 -17.96 -0.26
CA LEU A 446 -21.56 -16.74 -0.81
C LEU A 446 -22.32 -15.52 -0.30
N ARG A 447 -21.71 -14.75 0.59
CA ARG A 447 -22.30 -13.52 1.15
C ARG A 447 -21.45 -12.31 0.78
N LYS A 448 -22.09 -11.26 0.25
CA LYS A 448 -21.44 -9.96 0.04
C LYS A 448 -21.29 -9.25 1.39
N GLN A 449 -20.14 -8.65 1.64
CA GLN A 449 -19.95 -7.79 2.81
C GLN A 449 -20.89 -6.57 2.75
N VAL A 450 -21.42 -6.19 3.90
CA VAL A 450 -22.28 -4.99 4.03
C VAL A 450 -21.42 -3.75 3.90
N GLY A 451 -21.87 -2.77 3.12
CA GLY A 451 -21.24 -1.45 3.03
C GLY A 451 -21.55 -0.63 4.27
N TYR A 452 -20.61 0.24 4.67
CA TYR A 452 -20.79 1.18 5.76
C TYR A 452 -20.27 2.57 5.38
N SER A 453 -20.81 3.59 6.03
CA SER A 453 -20.34 4.98 5.96
C SER A 453 -19.77 5.38 7.31
N VAL A 454 -18.73 6.19 7.29
CA VAL A 454 -18.04 6.66 8.50
C VAL A 454 -18.10 8.18 8.53
N ILE A 455 -18.37 8.72 9.71
CA ILE A 455 -18.35 10.17 9.96
C ILE A 455 -17.64 10.46 11.28
N GLU A 456 -16.94 11.59 11.35
CA GLU A 456 -16.33 12.10 12.56
C GLU A 456 -17.14 13.30 13.09
N VAL A 457 -17.66 13.18 14.32
CA VAL A 457 -18.35 14.25 15.02
C VAL A 457 -17.70 14.39 16.41
N GLU A 458 -17.34 15.60 16.82
CA GLU A 458 -16.67 15.89 18.11
C GLU A 458 -15.41 15.05 18.41
N ASN A 459 -14.58 14.81 17.40
CA ASN A 459 -13.37 13.95 17.47
C ASN A 459 -13.66 12.46 17.78
N LYS A 460 -14.88 11.99 17.56
CA LYS A 460 -15.26 10.59 17.64
C LYS A 460 -15.72 10.09 16.28
N THR A 461 -15.34 8.90 15.95
CA THR A 461 -15.71 8.25 14.69
C THR A 461 -16.94 7.38 14.89
N TYR A 462 -17.94 7.59 14.06
CA TYR A 462 -19.19 6.82 14.05
C TYR A 462 -19.34 6.09 12.72
N MET A 463 -19.86 4.86 12.78
CA MET A 463 -20.03 4.01 11.62
C MET A 463 -21.49 3.63 11.46
N PHE A 464 -22.02 3.79 10.25
CA PHE A 464 -23.40 3.48 9.89
C PHE A 464 -23.46 2.45 8.79
N SER A 465 -24.26 1.42 8.96
CA SER A 465 -24.68 0.52 7.90
C SER A 465 -26.08 0.92 7.38
N MET A 466 -26.54 0.29 6.30
CA MET A 466 -27.90 0.53 5.80
C MET A 466 -28.93 0.09 6.83
N GLY A 467 -29.86 0.99 7.19
CA GLY A 467 -30.91 0.70 8.19
C GLY A 467 -30.36 0.49 9.60
N ASP A 468 -29.26 1.11 9.95
CA ASP A 468 -28.61 0.96 11.26
C ASP A 468 -29.46 1.57 12.37
N GLU A 469 -29.81 0.76 13.36
CA GLU A 469 -30.58 1.15 14.54
C GLU A 469 -29.75 0.99 15.84
N SER A 470 -28.45 0.77 15.72
CA SER A 470 -27.59 0.48 16.88
C SER A 470 -27.17 1.72 17.66
N HIS A 471 -27.33 2.92 17.09
CA HIS A 471 -26.93 4.16 17.73
C HIS A 471 -27.92 4.58 18.83
N GLN A 472 -27.41 5.19 19.92
CA GLN A 472 -28.25 5.61 21.07
C GLN A 472 -29.31 6.65 20.67
N GLU A 473 -29.02 7.50 19.69
CA GLU A 473 -29.88 8.58 19.19
C GLU A 473 -30.62 8.22 17.90
N THR A 474 -30.77 6.92 17.61
CA THR A 474 -31.41 6.42 16.38
C THR A 474 -32.73 7.14 16.08
N GLY A 475 -33.58 7.36 17.10
CA GLY A 475 -34.87 8.04 16.92
C GLY A 475 -34.75 9.46 16.37
N GLU A 476 -33.78 10.22 16.84
CA GLU A 476 -33.53 11.61 16.41
C GLU A 476 -32.93 11.65 15.01
N ILE A 477 -31.95 10.75 14.74
CA ILE A 477 -31.33 10.61 13.42
C ILE A 477 -32.37 10.32 12.34
N TYR A 478 -33.25 9.36 12.61
CA TYR A 478 -34.31 8.97 11.67
C TYR A 478 -35.33 10.08 11.48
N LEU A 479 -35.76 10.76 12.54
CA LEU A 479 -36.68 11.90 12.47
C LEU A 479 -36.10 13.07 11.65
N TYR A 480 -34.82 13.37 11.86
CA TYR A 480 -34.15 14.41 11.10
C TYR A 480 -34.01 14.03 9.62
N LEU A 481 -33.63 12.77 9.34
CA LEU A 481 -33.52 12.26 7.98
C LEU A 481 -34.87 12.34 7.23
N GLU A 482 -36.00 12.01 7.87
CA GLU A 482 -37.33 12.16 7.31
C GLU A 482 -37.64 13.62 6.95
N THR A 483 -37.27 14.54 7.83
CA THR A 483 -37.43 15.97 7.60
C THR A 483 -36.59 16.44 6.42
N LEU A 484 -35.35 15.99 6.33
CA LEU A 484 -34.43 16.32 5.24
C LEU A 484 -34.94 15.79 3.91
N ILE A 485 -35.38 14.52 3.86
CA ILE A 485 -35.95 13.90 2.65
C ILE A 485 -37.20 14.64 2.21
N SER A 486 -38.09 15.05 3.14
CA SER A 486 -39.28 15.80 2.83
C SER A 486 -38.97 17.16 2.17
N ARG A 487 -37.99 17.90 2.71
CA ARG A 487 -37.49 19.14 2.11
C ARG A 487 -36.87 18.91 0.72
N CYS A 488 -36.10 17.82 0.55
CA CYS A 488 -35.55 17.47 -0.75
C CYS A 488 -36.65 17.16 -1.77
N LYS A 489 -37.73 16.48 -1.37
CA LYS A 489 -38.90 16.23 -2.23
C LYS A 489 -39.59 17.52 -2.67
N GLU A 490 -39.71 18.53 -1.79
CA GLU A 490 -40.28 19.85 -2.12
C GLU A 490 -39.50 20.58 -3.22
N ILE A 491 -38.19 20.37 -3.32
CA ILE A 491 -37.34 20.95 -4.36
C ILE A 491 -37.11 20.03 -5.55
N GLY A 492 -37.89 18.94 -5.66
CA GLY A 492 -37.94 18.06 -6.85
C GLY A 492 -37.11 16.77 -6.75
N TYR A 493 -36.59 16.41 -5.57
CA TYR A 493 -35.94 15.11 -5.39
C TYR A 493 -36.98 13.98 -5.49
N ALA A 494 -36.76 13.03 -6.40
CA ALA A 494 -37.49 11.78 -6.47
C ALA A 494 -36.51 10.60 -6.33
N PRO A 495 -36.74 9.68 -5.38
CA PRO A 495 -35.89 8.49 -5.28
C PRO A 495 -36.08 7.62 -6.53
N VAL A 496 -34.96 7.18 -7.11
CA VAL A 496 -34.99 6.29 -8.29
C VAL A 496 -35.02 4.85 -7.78
N SER A 497 -36.20 4.29 -7.58
CA SER A 497 -36.41 2.92 -7.07
C SER A 497 -35.85 1.83 -7.99
N GLU A 498 -35.67 2.13 -9.29
CA GLU A 498 -35.05 1.23 -10.27
C GLU A 498 -33.60 0.86 -9.94
N GLU A 499 -32.89 1.65 -9.11
CA GLU A 499 -31.53 1.37 -8.69
C GLU A 499 -31.46 0.32 -7.56
N VAL A 500 -32.57 0.09 -6.83
CA VAL A 500 -32.64 -0.94 -5.78
C VAL A 500 -33.09 -2.26 -6.40
N MET A 501 -32.12 -3.12 -6.64
CA MET A 501 -32.29 -4.37 -7.38
C MET A 501 -32.61 -5.57 -6.48
N HIS A 502 -33.32 -5.35 -5.38
CA HIS A 502 -33.86 -6.43 -4.58
C HIS A 502 -35.27 -6.82 -5.10
N GLN A 503 -35.55 -8.13 -5.18
CA GLN A 503 -36.94 -8.61 -5.33
C GLN A 503 -37.64 -8.44 -3.98
N VAL A 504 -37.89 -7.21 -3.62
CA VAL A 504 -38.59 -6.79 -2.43
C VAL A 504 -39.74 -5.89 -2.87
N GLU A 505 -40.74 -5.76 -2.01
CA GLU A 505 -41.85 -4.86 -2.29
C GLU A 505 -41.35 -3.42 -2.47
N GLU A 506 -42.12 -2.59 -3.20
CA GLU A 506 -41.70 -1.21 -3.51
C GLU A 506 -41.40 -0.41 -2.22
N GLU A 507 -42.11 -0.72 -1.13
CA GLU A 507 -41.87 -0.14 0.20
C GLU A 507 -40.52 -0.48 0.77
N GLU A 508 -40.03 -1.72 0.59
CA GLU A 508 -38.69 -2.12 1.05
C GLU A 508 -37.57 -1.53 0.19
N LYS A 509 -37.85 -1.30 -1.10
CA LYS A 509 -36.90 -0.57 -1.96
C LYS A 509 -36.80 0.90 -1.54
N GLU A 510 -37.95 1.53 -1.26
CA GLU A 510 -37.97 2.91 -0.76
C GLU A 510 -37.25 2.99 0.60
N PHE A 511 -37.44 2.01 1.49
CA PHE A 511 -36.76 1.90 2.76
C PHE A 511 -35.24 1.84 2.58
N ALA A 512 -34.73 0.98 1.70
CA ALA A 512 -33.30 0.83 1.44
C ALA A 512 -32.67 2.11 0.87
N LEU A 513 -33.37 2.83 0.00
CA LEU A 513 -32.94 4.12 -0.51
C LEU A 513 -33.03 5.23 0.53
N ARG A 514 -34.04 5.19 1.39
CA ARG A 514 -34.31 6.19 2.42
C ARG A 514 -33.28 6.12 3.55
N TYR A 515 -32.97 4.92 4.04
CA TYR A 515 -32.09 4.67 5.17
C TYR A 515 -30.72 4.11 4.77
N HIS A 516 -30.18 4.61 3.64
CA HIS A 516 -28.83 4.28 3.22
C HIS A 516 -27.80 4.81 4.23
N SER A 517 -26.70 4.07 4.42
CA SER A 517 -25.66 4.40 5.40
C SER A 517 -25.15 5.85 5.29
N GLU A 518 -24.96 6.36 4.07
CA GLU A 518 -24.50 7.75 3.83
C GLU A 518 -25.52 8.77 4.32
N LYS A 519 -26.81 8.52 4.12
CA LYS A 519 -27.88 9.44 4.55
C LYS A 519 -28.02 9.44 6.07
N LEU A 520 -27.87 8.28 6.72
CA LEU A 520 -27.86 8.19 8.18
C LEU A 520 -26.67 8.94 8.76
N ALA A 521 -25.46 8.80 8.17
CA ALA A 521 -24.28 9.53 8.60
C ALA A 521 -24.45 11.06 8.47
N VAL A 522 -25.02 11.55 7.34
CA VAL A 522 -25.33 12.98 7.15
C VAL A 522 -26.37 13.47 8.14
N ALA A 523 -27.41 12.69 8.41
CA ALA A 523 -28.45 13.07 9.38
C ALA A 523 -27.88 13.16 10.79
N PHE A 524 -26.99 12.26 11.17
CA PHE A 524 -26.31 12.28 12.45
C PHE A 524 -25.43 13.53 12.65
N ASP A 525 -24.64 13.92 11.63
CA ASP A 525 -23.82 15.13 11.68
C ASP A 525 -24.64 16.38 12.03
N HIS A 526 -25.84 16.47 11.48
CA HIS A 526 -26.74 17.61 11.71
C HIS A 526 -27.58 17.50 13.00
N CYS A 527 -27.65 16.34 13.65
CA CYS A 527 -28.29 16.20 14.95
C CYS A 527 -27.35 16.66 16.08
N GLU A 528 -26.04 16.43 15.93
CA GLU A 528 -25.02 16.75 16.92
C GLU A 528 -24.41 18.16 16.72
N GLY A 529 -24.56 18.80 15.56
CA GLY A 529 -24.08 20.16 15.24
C GLY A 529 -25.17 21.20 15.30
#